data_1c1e7a05626aae21d5eb1dca4a41b111
#
_entry.id   1c1e7a05626aae21d5eb1dca4a41b111
#
_cell.length_a   1.000
_cell.length_b   1.000
_cell.length_c   1.000
_cell.angle_alpha   90.00
_cell.angle_beta   90.00
_cell.angle_gamma   90.00
#
_symmetry.space_group_name_H-M   'P 1'
#
loop_
_entity.id
_entity.type
_entity.pdbx_description
1 polymer ?
#
loop_
_entity_poly.entity_id
_entity_poly.type
_entity_poly.pdbx_seq_one_letter_code
_entity_poly.pdbx_strand_id
1 'polypeptide(L)'
;MAKIKLQQWGCTFDNLDRIAYVPMYGTRGETVSSAAKRVKWNGRAPSCICNAELFNMKTYAPSSGCPDKITETFGIAFVNNKKPVLSYANNVNANDWIGAYPLLVRDGKNVVVTTPIGLGGRVARTALAFNDNRVSIVYVKKYDGMTLKEFANAIVDAGFHTAINLDGGGSTACISPFVAYEQWRPVRGKIAIWSKDGAVNKLVK
;
A
#
# COMPACT_ATOMS: atom_id res chain seq x y z
N MET A 1 -7.22 -9.80 -25.02
CA MET A 1 -7.50 -9.10 -23.75
C MET A 1 -6.77 -7.77 -23.79
N ALA A 2 -7.48 -6.65 -23.59
CA ALA A 2 -6.84 -5.33 -23.55
C ALA A 2 -5.86 -5.29 -22.37
N LYS A 3 -4.60 -4.94 -22.62
CA LYS A 3 -3.62 -4.68 -21.55
C LYS A 3 -4.14 -3.50 -20.73
N ILE A 4 -4.54 -3.76 -19.51
CA ILE A 4 -4.96 -2.71 -18.57
C ILE A 4 -3.71 -1.92 -18.22
N LYS A 5 -3.61 -0.69 -18.71
CA LYS A 5 -2.48 0.18 -18.42
C LYS A 5 -2.60 0.72 -17.00
N LEU A 6 -1.85 0.18 -16.05
CA LEU A 6 -1.66 0.76 -14.71
C LEU A 6 -1.05 2.18 -14.72
N GLN A 7 -0.68 2.69 -15.88
CA GLN A 7 -0.01 3.99 -16.07
C GLN A 7 -0.77 5.21 -15.50
N GLN A 8 -2.01 5.03 -15.06
CA GLN A 8 -2.84 6.13 -14.55
C GLN A 8 -3.03 6.12 -13.02
N TRP A 9 -2.60 5.06 -12.30
CA TRP A 9 -3.01 4.87 -10.90
C TRP A 9 -1.86 4.48 -9.98
N GLY A 10 -1.03 5.45 -9.64
CA GLY A 10 0.03 5.22 -8.67
C GLY A 10 0.99 6.38 -8.52
N CYS A 11 1.82 6.31 -7.48
CA CYS A 11 2.93 7.22 -7.23
C CYS A 11 4.19 6.37 -7.12
N THR A 12 5.16 6.60 -8.00
CA THR A 12 6.43 5.87 -8.05
C THR A 12 7.59 6.77 -7.62
N PHE A 13 8.53 6.21 -6.89
CA PHE A 13 9.70 6.89 -6.35
C PHE A 13 10.94 6.04 -6.63
N ASP A 14 11.93 6.64 -7.29
CA ASP A 14 13.23 6.01 -7.53
C ASP A 14 14.20 6.29 -6.37
N ASN A 15 14.05 7.42 -5.68
CA ASN A 15 14.86 7.80 -4.54
C ASN A 15 13.99 8.20 -3.36
N LEU A 16 14.03 7.40 -2.29
CA LEU A 16 13.34 7.72 -1.05
C LEU A 16 14.26 8.44 -0.07
N ASP A 17 13.79 9.58 0.45
CA ASP A 17 14.36 10.15 1.67
C ASP A 17 13.87 9.37 2.90
N ARG A 18 12.57 9.02 2.88
CA ARG A 18 11.92 8.30 3.96
C ARG A 18 10.66 7.60 3.49
N ILE A 19 10.40 6.42 4.05
CA ILE A 19 9.10 5.75 4.08
C ILE A 19 8.78 5.43 5.55
N ALA A 20 7.55 5.67 5.98
CA ALA A 20 7.16 5.44 7.36
C ALA A 20 5.69 5.00 7.48
N TYR A 21 5.42 4.22 8.51
CA TYR A 21 4.07 3.98 8.98
C TYR A 21 3.56 5.20 9.75
N VAL A 22 2.34 5.59 9.48
CA VAL A 22 1.63 6.66 10.18
C VAL A 22 0.44 6.04 10.91
N PRO A 23 0.52 5.91 12.24
CA PRO A 23 -0.55 5.29 13.02
C PRO A 23 -1.81 6.16 13.04
N MET A 24 -2.87 5.56 13.52
CA MET A 24 -4.13 6.19 13.79
C MET A 24 -3.96 7.42 14.70
N TYR A 25 -4.65 8.49 14.36
CA TYR A 25 -4.77 9.67 15.22
C TYR A 25 -6.13 9.64 15.95
N GLY A 26 -6.09 9.58 17.27
CA GLY A 26 -7.29 9.39 18.09
C GLY A 26 -7.81 7.94 18.07
N THR A 27 -9.10 7.76 18.40
CA THR A 27 -9.72 6.45 18.61
C THR A 27 -10.49 5.91 17.40
N ARG A 28 -10.76 6.74 16.39
CA ARG A 28 -11.64 6.39 15.26
C ARG A 28 -10.98 6.43 13.89
N GLY A 29 -9.66 6.49 13.84
CA GLY A 29 -8.95 6.71 12.59
C GLY A 29 -9.11 8.13 12.04
N GLU A 30 -8.55 8.35 10.88
CA GLU A 30 -8.66 9.60 10.13
C GLU A 30 -8.62 9.31 8.63
N THR A 31 -9.14 10.22 7.81
CA THR A 31 -9.00 10.11 6.36
C THR A 31 -7.54 10.31 5.95
N VAL A 32 -7.15 9.75 4.81
CA VAL A 32 -5.78 9.91 4.31
C VAL A 32 -5.49 11.38 3.96
N SER A 33 -6.49 12.11 3.45
CA SER A 33 -6.38 13.56 3.19
C SER A 33 -6.13 14.37 4.47
N SER A 34 -6.77 14.01 5.57
CA SER A 34 -6.51 14.66 6.88
C SER A 34 -5.09 14.39 7.35
N ALA A 35 -4.65 13.14 7.30
CA ALA A 35 -3.28 12.76 7.64
C ALA A 35 -2.24 13.47 6.78
N ALA A 36 -2.48 13.62 5.48
CA ALA A 36 -1.58 14.31 4.55
C ALA A 36 -1.30 15.77 4.96
N LYS A 37 -2.31 16.45 5.50
CA LYS A 37 -2.17 17.85 6.00
C LYS A 37 -1.40 17.92 7.31
N ARG A 38 -1.55 16.91 8.18
CA ARG A 38 -1.00 16.88 9.52
C ARG A 38 0.43 16.36 9.57
N VAL A 39 0.70 15.30 8.82
CA VAL A 39 1.98 14.58 8.90
C VAL A 39 3.10 15.38 8.26
N LYS A 40 4.18 15.57 9.03
CA LYS A 40 5.39 16.26 8.59
C LYS A 40 6.63 15.48 8.99
N TRP A 41 7.65 15.54 8.18
CA TRP A 41 9.00 15.09 8.49
C TRP A 41 10.00 16.17 8.08
N ASN A 42 10.81 16.64 9.03
CA ASN A 42 11.71 17.79 8.85
C ASN A 42 10.98 19.00 8.21
N GLY A 43 9.77 19.32 8.69
CA GLY A 43 8.93 20.40 8.18
C GLY A 43 8.24 20.15 6.84
N ARG A 44 8.59 19.07 6.11
CA ARG A 44 8.03 18.74 4.80
C ARG A 44 6.80 17.85 4.90
N ALA A 45 5.78 18.16 4.11
CA ALA A 45 4.66 17.24 3.87
C ALA A 45 5.14 15.98 3.13
N PRO A 46 4.44 14.84 3.24
CA PRO A 46 4.77 13.66 2.45
C PRO A 46 4.58 13.92 0.96
N SER A 47 5.46 13.37 0.14
CA SER A 47 5.34 13.37 -1.33
C SER A 47 4.19 12.47 -1.79
N CYS A 48 3.86 11.45 -0.98
CA CYS A 48 2.67 10.62 -1.16
C CYS A 48 2.27 10.02 0.19
N ILE A 49 0.97 9.85 0.39
CA ILE A 49 0.42 9.11 1.52
C ILE A 49 -0.76 8.25 1.05
N CYS A 50 -0.86 7.03 1.54
CA CYS A 50 -1.95 6.11 1.23
C CYS A 50 -2.45 5.39 2.48
N ASN A 51 -3.57 4.69 2.36
CA ASN A 51 -4.02 3.75 3.38
C ASN A 51 -3.02 2.58 3.52
N ALA A 52 -3.00 1.94 4.68
CA ALA A 52 -2.09 0.85 4.99
C ALA A 52 -2.84 -0.48 5.27
N GLU A 53 -2.70 -0.98 6.49
CA GLU A 53 -3.18 -2.30 6.90
C GLU A 53 -4.69 -2.47 6.87
N LEU A 54 -5.13 -3.73 6.76
CA LEU A 54 -6.51 -4.16 7.03
C LEU A 54 -6.84 -3.95 8.51
N PHE A 55 -8.06 -3.56 8.83
CA PHE A 55 -8.51 -3.32 10.19
C PHE A 55 -9.99 -3.66 10.40
N ASN A 56 -10.36 -3.92 11.64
CA ASN A 56 -11.76 -4.09 12.01
C ASN A 56 -12.47 -2.73 12.04
N MET A 57 -13.48 -2.55 11.22
CA MET A 57 -14.19 -1.27 11.07
C MET A 57 -14.96 -0.82 12.32
N LYS A 58 -15.29 -1.74 13.24
CA LYS A 58 -16.01 -1.40 14.47
C LYS A 58 -15.07 -0.98 15.59
N THR A 59 -13.95 -1.69 15.74
CA THR A 59 -13.02 -1.51 16.86
C THR A 59 -11.77 -0.75 16.49
N TYR A 60 -11.50 -0.59 15.19
CA TYR A 60 -10.24 -0.09 14.64
C TYR A 60 -9.01 -0.91 15.07
N ALA A 61 -9.21 -2.10 15.62
CA ALA A 61 -8.11 -3.02 15.89
C ALA A 61 -7.47 -3.46 14.55
N PRO A 62 -6.14 -3.64 14.49
CA PRO A 62 -5.52 -4.19 13.31
C PRO A 62 -6.10 -5.57 13.05
N SER A 63 -6.51 -5.83 11.82
CA SER A 63 -6.70 -7.21 11.40
C SER A 63 -5.30 -7.74 11.17
N SER A 64 -4.83 -8.62 12.02
CA SER A 64 -3.64 -9.41 11.73
C SER A 64 -3.93 -10.16 10.44
N GLY A 65 -3.43 -9.68 9.36
CA GLY A 65 -3.65 -9.95 7.94
C GLY A 65 -4.20 -11.26 7.43
N CYS A 66 -4.51 -12.23 8.28
CA CYS A 66 -5.13 -13.47 7.85
C CYS A 66 -6.23 -13.88 8.82
N PRO A 67 -7.46 -14.10 8.36
CA PRO A 67 -8.56 -14.57 9.20
C PRO A 67 -8.34 -15.98 9.77
N ASP A 68 -7.48 -16.77 9.17
CA ASP A 68 -7.30 -18.17 9.52
C ASP A 68 -5.89 -18.43 10.06
N LYS A 69 -5.74 -18.31 11.40
CA LYS A 69 -4.73 -19.02 12.24
C LYS A 69 -3.30 -19.16 11.66
N ILE A 70 -2.81 -18.20 10.90
CA ILE A 70 -1.39 -18.19 10.59
C ILE A 70 -0.67 -17.69 11.84
N THR A 71 0.10 -18.56 12.44
CA THR A 71 0.96 -18.27 13.58
C THR A 71 2.07 -17.26 13.27
N GLU A 72 2.21 -16.90 11.98
CA GLU A 72 3.22 -16.00 11.46
C GLU A 72 2.55 -14.83 10.73
N THR A 73 2.58 -13.66 11.34
CA THR A 73 2.08 -12.43 10.70
C THR A 73 3.09 -11.98 9.65
N PHE A 74 2.68 -12.05 8.40
CA PHE A 74 3.48 -11.57 7.26
C PHE A 74 3.12 -10.11 6.96
N GLY A 75 4.09 -9.35 6.52
CA GLY A 75 3.87 -7.94 6.20
C GLY A 75 5.07 -7.26 5.56
N ILE A 76 5.12 -5.96 5.72
CA ILE A 76 6.17 -5.09 5.22
C ILE A 76 6.87 -4.43 6.40
N ALA A 77 8.18 -4.50 6.40
CA ALA A 77 9.05 -3.74 7.29
C ALA A 77 9.74 -2.60 6.54
N PHE A 78 9.95 -1.47 7.20
CA PHE A 78 10.71 -0.36 6.65
C PHE A 78 12.09 -0.31 7.30
N VAL A 79 13.10 -0.84 6.61
CA VAL A 79 14.47 -0.88 7.10
C VAL A 79 15.11 0.50 6.91
N ASN A 80 15.65 1.05 8.01
CA ASN A 80 16.24 2.40 8.06
C ASN A 80 15.30 3.49 7.52
N ASN A 81 13.99 3.27 7.57
CA ASN A 81 12.95 4.14 6.99
C ASN A 81 13.16 4.47 5.49
N LYS A 82 13.87 3.65 4.76
CA LYS A 82 14.19 3.89 3.33
C LYS A 82 13.80 2.75 2.41
N LYS A 83 13.86 1.50 2.88
CA LYS A 83 13.61 0.33 2.02
C LYS A 83 12.50 -0.52 2.59
N PRO A 84 11.41 -0.78 1.83
CA PRO A 84 10.45 -1.81 2.20
C PRO A 84 11.03 -3.20 1.96
N VAL A 85 10.80 -4.10 2.89
CA VAL A 85 11.14 -5.52 2.75
C VAL A 85 9.98 -6.37 3.22
N LEU A 86 9.79 -7.52 2.59
CA LEU A 86 8.84 -8.51 3.08
C LEU A 86 9.41 -9.17 4.34
N SER A 87 8.62 -9.27 5.38
CA SER A 87 9.08 -9.85 6.64
C SER A 87 7.94 -10.41 7.49
N TYR A 88 8.30 -11.29 8.41
CA TYR A 88 7.44 -11.70 9.50
C TYR A 88 7.65 -10.77 10.71
N ALA A 89 6.60 -10.54 11.52
CA ALA A 89 6.61 -9.55 12.59
C ALA A 89 7.74 -9.71 13.61
N ASN A 90 8.16 -10.93 13.86
CA ASN A 90 9.17 -11.28 14.84
C ASN A 90 10.62 -11.29 14.32
N ASN A 91 10.84 -11.07 13.03
CA ASN A 91 12.16 -11.21 12.40
C ASN A 91 12.80 -9.89 11.98
N VAL A 92 12.31 -8.75 12.47
CA VAL A 92 12.73 -7.48 11.88
C VAL A 92 13.28 -6.51 12.91
N ASN A 93 14.54 -6.14 12.70
CA ASN A 93 15.09 -4.92 13.24
C ASN A 93 14.70 -3.75 12.30
N ALA A 94 13.44 -3.34 12.36
CA ALA A 94 12.89 -2.29 11.52
C ALA A 94 12.29 -1.18 12.37
N ASN A 95 12.33 0.03 11.84
CA ASN A 95 11.73 1.19 12.49
C ASN A 95 10.20 1.09 12.53
N ASP A 96 9.62 0.53 11.46
CA ASP A 96 8.19 0.35 11.30
C ASP A 96 7.90 -1.00 10.65
N TRP A 97 6.81 -1.64 11.06
CA TRP A 97 6.28 -2.85 10.47
C TRP A 97 4.76 -2.75 10.30
N ILE A 98 4.25 -3.25 9.18
CA ILE A 98 2.83 -3.24 8.84
C ILE A 98 2.40 -4.64 8.43
N GLY A 99 1.42 -5.19 9.12
CA GLY A 99 0.73 -6.39 8.66
C GLY A 99 -0.02 -6.12 7.36
N ALA A 100 0.28 -6.88 6.32
CA ALA A 100 -0.32 -6.72 5.01
C ALA A 100 -0.54 -8.09 4.34
N TYR A 101 -1.62 -8.23 3.56
CA TYR A 101 -2.01 -9.52 2.99
C TYR A 101 -3.06 -9.36 1.87
N PRO A 102 -3.07 -10.23 0.87
CA PRO A 102 -2.06 -11.24 0.56
C PRO A 102 -0.85 -10.65 -0.17
N LEU A 103 0.22 -11.45 -0.25
CA LEU A 103 1.30 -11.19 -1.20
C LEU A 103 0.74 -11.33 -2.62
N LEU A 104 1.01 -10.35 -3.46
CA LEU A 104 0.50 -10.27 -4.84
C LEU A 104 1.55 -10.72 -5.85
N VAL A 105 2.77 -10.22 -5.69
CA VAL A 105 3.88 -10.46 -6.60
C VAL A 105 5.12 -10.83 -5.80
N ARG A 106 5.82 -11.88 -6.25
CA ARG A 106 7.13 -12.31 -5.76
C ARG A 106 8.01 -12.64 -6.95
N ASP A 107 9.23 -12.14 -6.97
CA ASP A 107 10.23 -12.37 -8.02
C ASP A 107 9.67 -12.09 -9.43
N GLY A 108 8.89 -11.02 -9.57
CA GLY A 108 8.25 -10.64 -10.82
C GLY A 108 7.11 -11.54 -11.29
N LYS A 109 6.61 -12.43 -10.43
CA LYS A 109 5.53 -13.35 -10.76
C LYS A 109 4.31 -13.13 -9.89
N ASN A 110 3.12 -13.23 -10.48
CA ASN A 110 1.87 -13.25 -9.74
C ASN A 110 1.80 -14.53 -8.88
N VAL A 111 1.66 -14.36 -7.56
CA VAL A 111 1.58 -15.46 -6.59
C VAL A 111 0.19 -15.61 -5.97
N VAL A 112 -0.82 -14.94 -6.51
CA VAL A 112 -2.21 -15.06 -6.05
C VAL A 112 -2.81 -16.36 -6.57
N VAL A 113 -2.75 -17.42 -5.75
CA VAL A 113 -3.32 -18.75 -6.06
C VAL A 113 -4.81 -18.77 -5.73
N THR A 114 -5.17 -18.31 -4.53
CA THR A 114 -6.54 -18.27 -4.03
C THR A 114 -6.88 -16.87 -3.56
N THR A 115 -8.15 -16.51 -3.62
CA THR A 115 -8.64 -15.25 -3.05
C THR A 115 -9.08 -15.50 -1.61
N PRO A 116 -8.46 -14.83 -0.64
CA PRO A 116 -8.86 -14.97 0.75
C PRO A 116 -10.30 -14.52 0.99
N ILE A 117 -10.93 -15.13 1.99
CA ILE A 117 -12.29 -14.77 2.41
C ILE A 117 -12.33 -13.27 2.77
N GLY A 118 -13.34 -12.57 2.27
CA GLY A 118 -13.50 -11.12 2.47
C GLY A 118 -12.70 -10.22 1.52
N LEU A 119 -11.78 -10.77 0.71
CA LEU A 119 -11.01 -10.00 -0.27
C LEU A 119 -11.42 -10.29 -1.73
N GLY A 120 -12.55 -10.96 -1.94
CA GLY A 120 -13.07 -11.32 -3.25
C GLY A 120 -13.63 -10.14 -4.04
N GLY A 121 -14.00 -10.44 -5.30
CA GLY A 121 -14.67 -9.51 -6.20
C GLY A 121 -13.76 -8.46 -6.85
N ARG A 122 -14.40 -7.71 -7.75
CA ARG A 122 -13.79 -6.56 -8.44
C ARG A 122 -14.06 -5.30 -7.62
N VAL A 123 -13.07 -4.85 -6.88
CA VAL A 123 -13.19 -3.68 -6.00
C VAL A 123 -11.97 -2.76 -6.16
N ALA A 124 -12.04 -1.57 -5.58
CA ALA A 124 -10.87 -0.72 -5.43
C ALA A 124 -9.77 -1.45 -4.64
N ARG A 125 -8.51 -1.29 -5.05
CA ARG A 125 -7.35 -1.95 -4.45
C ARG A 125 -6.25 -0.95 -4.17
N THR A 126 -5.45 -1.25 -3.16
CA THR A 126 -4.20 -0.56 -2.87
C THR A 126 -3.10 -1.60 -2.64
N ALA A 127 -1.90 -1.33 -3.12
CA ALA A 127 -0.72 -2.15 -2.87
C ALA A 127 0.53 -1.28 -2.71
N LEU A 128 1.48 -1.78 -1.94
CA LEU A 128 2.85 -1.34 -2.00
C LEU A 128 3.62 -2.30 -2.91
N ALA A 129 4.20 -1.76 -3.98
CA ALA A 129 5.00 -2.49 -4.95
C ALA A 129 6.42 -1.94 -4.95
N PHE A 130 7.44 -2.80 -5.08
CA PHE A 130 8.82 -2.36 -5.06
C PHE A 130 9.78 -3.30 -5.79
N ASN A 131 10.89 -2.73 -6.22
CA ASN A 131 12.11 -3.36 -6.70
C ASN A 131 13.27 -2.85 -5.84
N ASP A 132 14.50 -3.24 -6.18
CA ASP A 132 15.68 -2.81 -5.43
C ASP A 132 15.82 -1.28 -5.32
N ASN A 133 15.49 -0.54 -6.38
CA ASN A 133 15.69 0.91 -6.48
C ASN A 133 14.39 1.71 -6.62
N ARG A 134 13.24 1.05 -6.56
CA ARG A 134 11.96 1.71 -6.83
C ARG A 134 10.89 1.26 -5.86
N VAL A 135 10.11 2.22 -5.36
CA VAL A 135 8.93 1.97 -4.53
C VAL A 135 7.73 2.66 -5.14
N SER A 136 6.60 2.00 -5.17
CA SER A 136 5.37 2.54 -5.71
C SER A 136 4.17 2.24 -4.81
N ILE A 137 3.33 3.25 -4.62
CA ILE A 137 1.95 3.05 -4.19
C ILE A 137 1.12 2.84 -5.45
N VAL A 138 0.55 1.66 -5.58
CA VAL A 138 -0.32 1.29 -6.71
C VAL A 138 -1.74 1.18 -6.21
N TYR A 139 -2.70 1.76 -6.91
CA TYR A 139 -4.11 1.65 -6.56
C TYR A 139 -5.00 1.54 -7.79
N VAL A 140 -6.20 0.99 -7.59
CA VAL A 140 -7.28 0.92 -8.58
C VAL A 140 -8.52 1.57 -8.01
N LYS A 141 -9.12 2.45 -8.77
CA LYS A 141 -10.36 3.16 -8.38
C LYS A 141 -11.57 2.21 -8.36
N LYS A 142 -12.60 2.59 -7.63
CA LYS A 142 -13.82 1.79 -7.46
C LYS A 142 -14.47 1.41 -8.80
N TYR A 143 -14.56 2.34 -9.74
CA TYR A 143 -15.22 2.09 -11.04
C TYR A 143 -14.40 1.19 -11.97
N ASP A 144 -13.10 1.11 -11.77
CA ASP A 144 -12.17 0.26 -12.52
C ASP A 144 -11.85 -1.04 -11.78
N GLY A 145 -12.55 -1.34 -10.72
CA GLY A 145 -12.26 -2.39 -9.74
C GLY A 145 -11.67 -3.66 -10.34
N MET A 146 -10.72 -4.26 -9.64
CA MET A 146 -10.01 -5.47 -10.03
C MET A 146 -10.15 -6.58 -8.98
N THR A 147 -10.12 -7.82 -9.44
CA THR A 147 -9.82 -8.96 -8.55
C THR A 147 -8.35 -8.89 -8.11
N LEU A 148 -7.98 -9.57 -7.03
CA LEU A 148 -6.58 -9.64 -6.60
C LEU A 148 -5.65 -10.17 -7.69
N LYS A 149 -6.11 -11.19 -8.44
CA LYS A 149 -5.31 -11.81 -9.52
C LYS A 149 -5.07 -10.85 -10.69
N GLU A 150 -6.10 -10.11 -11.11
CA GLU A 150 -5.96 -9.09 -12.15
C GLU A 150 -5.05 -7.95 -11.70
N PHE A 151 -5.18 -7.52 -10.45
CA PHE A 151 -4.37 -6.46 -9.86
C PHE A 151 -2.89 -6.89 -9.78
N ALA A 152 -2.62 -8.12 -9.33
CA ALA A 152 -1.28 -8.68 -9.32
C ALA A 152 -0.67 -8.78 -10.73
N ASN A 153 -1.42 -9.25 -11.73
CA ASN A 153 -0.95 -9.30 -13.12
C ASN A 153 -0.59 -7.91 -13.63
N ALA A 154 -1.43 -6.93 -13.38
CA ALA A 154 -1.19 -5.54 -13.80
C ALA A 154 0.08 -4.96 -13.14
N ILE A 155 0.40 -5.32 -11.89
CA ILE A 155 1.62 -4.93 -11.19
C ILE A 155 2.86 -5.62 -11.80
N VAL A 156 2.75 -6.91 -12.16
CA VAL A 156 3.80 -7.64 -12.90
C VAL A 156 4.06 -6.99 -14.26
N ASP A 157 3.00 -6.67 -15.01
CA ASP A 157 3.11 -6.00 -16.32
C ASP A 157 3.76 -4.61 -16.22
N ALA A 158 3.65 -3.95 -15.06
CA ALA A 158 4.32 -2.70 -14.74
C ALA A 158 5.81 -2.87 -14.35
N GLY A 159 6.31 -4.11 -14.29
CA GLY A 159 7.72 -4.42 -14.04
C GLY A 159 8.13 -4.44 -12.58
N PHE A 160 7.21 -4.62 -11.63
CA PHE A 160 7.55 -4.76 -10.23
C PHE A 160 7.87 -6.21 -9.86
N HIS A 161 8.91 -6.40 -9.03
CA HIS A 161 9.33 -7.71 -8.58
C HIS A 161 8.64 -8.17 -7.31
N THR A 162 8.21 -7.23 -6.48
CA THR A 162 7.51 -7.52 -5.23
C THR A 162 6.33 -6.60 -5.06
N ALA A 163 5.18 -7.16 -4.65
CA ALA A 163 4.02 -6.36 -4.27
C ALA A 163 3.17 -7.06 -3.21
N ILE A 164 2.67 -6.29 -2.28
CA ILE A 164 1.77 -6.77 -1.23
C ILE A 164 0.50 -5.94 -1.19
N ASN A 165 -0.64 -6.61 -1.03
CA ASN A 165 -1.93 -5.96 -0.92
C ASN A 165 -2.05 -5.22 0.42
N LEU A 166 -2.57 -4.02 0.34
CA LEU A 166 -3.00 -3.21 1.48
C LEU A 166 -4.53 -3.26 1.59
N ASP A 167 -5.10 -2.56 2.57
CA ASP A 167 -6.56 -2.47 2.65
C ASP A 167 -7.13 -1.84 1.37
N GLY A 168 -8.30 -2.32 0.98
CA GLY A 168 -8.95 -1.98 -0.28
C GLY A 168 -10.39 -1.51 -0.10
N GLY A 169 -11.18 -1.63 -1.16
CA GLY A 169 -12.58 -1.23 -1.14
C GLY A 169 -12.72 0.23 -0.70
N GLY A 170 -13.57 0.47 0.29
CA GLY A 170 -13.82 1.82 0.83
C GLY A 170 -12.64 2.48 1.55
N SER A 171 -11.56 1.75 1.82
CA SER A 171 -10.34 2.30 2.44
C SER A 171 -9.33 2.79 1.42
N THR A 172 -9.48 2.42 0.13
CA THR A 172 -8.54 2.79 -0.91
C THR A 172 -8.38 4.30 -1.02
N ALA A 173 -7.16 4.78 -0.79
CA ALA A 173 -6.81 6.19 -0.87
C ALA A 173 -5.34 6.38 -1.25
N CYS A 174 -5.06 7.38 -2.07
CA CYS A 174 -3.72 7.82 -2.42
C CYS A 174 -3.74 9.33 -2.64
N ILE A 175 -2.96 10.05 -1.85
CA ILE A 175 -2.85 11.50 -1.89
C ILE A 175 -1.42 11.90 -2.16
N SER A 176 -1.21 12.69 -3.20
CA SER A 176 0.05 13.32 -3.59
C SER A 176 -0.22 14.63 -4.29
N PRO A 177 0.79 15.45 -4.63
CA PRO A 177 0.57 16.65 -5.44
C PRO A 177 -0.11 16.41 -6.80
N PHE A 178 -0.03 15.18 -7.33
CA PHE A 178 -0.57 14.82 -8.64
C PHE A 178 -1.80 13.92 -8.58
N VAL A 179 -2.10 13.34 -7.42
CA VAL A 179 -3.18 12.37 -7.23
C VAL A 179 -3.92 12.72 -5.95
N ALA A 180 -5.23 12.86 -6.05
CA ALA A 180 -6.12 12.98 -4.92
C ALA A 180 -7.27 11.98 -5.09
N TYR A 181 -7.05 10.74 -4.66
CA TYR A 181 -8.08 9.71 -4.66
C TYR A 181 -8.33 9.20 -3.24
N GLU A 182 -9.56 9.25 -2.80
CA GLU A 182 -9.99 8.80 -1.48
C GLU A 182 -11.45 8.38 -1.50
N GLN A 183 -11.82 7.32 -0.80
CA GLN A 183 -13.17 6.80 -0.69
C GLN A 183 -13.88 7.16 0.63
N TRP A 184 -13.46 8.23 1.29
CA TRP A 184 -14.15 8.85 2.45
C TRP A 184 -14.11 8.03 3.75
N ARG A 185 -13.62 6.81 3.76
CA ARG A 185 -13.53 6.02 4.98
C ARG A 185 -12.33 6.47 5.82
N PRO A 186 -12.51 6.82 7.10
CA PRO A 186 -11.38 6.90 8.02
C PRO A 186 -10.65 5.55 8.07
N VAL A 187 -9.33 5.59 8.01
CA VAL A 187 -8.48 4.41 8.05
C VAL A 187 -7.59 4.42 9.27
N ARG A 188 -7.20 3.23 9.74
CA ARG A 188 -6.37 3.09 10.91
C ARG A 188 -4.95 3.56 10.65
N GLY A 189 -4.25 2.90 9.75
CA GLY A 189 -2.87 3.19 9.42
C GLY A 189 -2.71 3.75 8.01
N LYS A 190 -1.61 4.44 7.80
CA LYS A 190 -1.19 4.99 6.52
C LYS A 190 0.27 4.70 6.29
N ILE A 191 0.68 4.69 5.02
CA ILE A 191 2.07 4.72 4.59
C ILE A 191 2.33 6.11 4.04
N ALA A 192 3.33 6.80 4.56
CA ALA A 192 3.78 8.08 4.06
C ALA A 192 5.18 7.97 3.47
N ILE A 193 5.38 8.60 2.32
CA ILE A 193 6.64 8.60 1.56
C ILE A 193 7.11 10.03 1.37
N TRP A 194 8.40 10.27 1.62
CA TRP A 194 9.09 11.52 1.31
C TRP A 194 10.21 11.26 0.31
N SER A 195 10.26 12.08 -0.71
CA SER A 195 11.32 12.08 -1.72
C SER A 195 11.65 13.52 -2.10
N LYS A 196 12.92 13.84 -2.27
CA LYS A 196 13.37 15.17 -2.74
C LYS A 196 12.95 15.42 -4.18
N ASP A 197 12.99 14.36 -4.98
CA ASP A 197 12.69 14.43 -6.42
C ASP A 197 11.18 14.43 -6.69
N GLY A 198 10.37 14.34 -5.62
CA GLY A 198 8.92 14.18 -5.73
C GLY A 198 8.50 12.82 -6.24
N ALA A 199 7.21 12.63 -6.45
CA ALA A 199 6.68 11.44 -7.12
C ALA A 199 6.96 11.53 -8.62
N VAL A 200 7.63 10.56 -9.18
CA VAL A 200 7.67 10.41 -10.63
C VAL A 200 6.35 9.79 -11.07
N ASN A 201 5.52 10.54 -11.77
CA ASN A 201 4.21 10.10 -12.24
C ASN A 201 4.32 9.17 -13.47
N LYS A 202 5.26 8.23 -13.39
CA LYS A 202 5.46 7.21 -14.41
C LYS A 202 5.48 5.86 -13.72
N LEU A 203 4.33 5.21 -13.65
CA LEU A 203 4.32 3.75 -13.70
C LEU A 203 4.91 3.39 -15.06
N VAL A 204 6.16 3.02 -15.03
CA VAL A 204 7.04 2.98 -16.20
C VAL A 204 6.71 1.79 -17.07
N LYS A 205 6.93 2.00 -18.37
CA LYS A 205 7.06 0.99 -19.40
C LYS A 205 7.93 -0.18 -18.99
#